data_6472830743804a5d3b185bc691a55b66
#
_entry.id   6472830743804a5d3b185bc691a55b66
#
_cell.length_a   1.000
_cell.length_b   1.000
_cell.length_c   1.000
_cell.angle_alpha   90.00
_cell.angle_beta   90.00
_cell.angle_gamma   90.00
#
_symmetry.space_group_name_H-M   'P 1'
#
loop_
_entity.id
_entity.type
_entity.pdbx_description
1 polymer ?
#
loop_
_entity_poly.entity_id
_entity_poly.type
_entity_poly.pdbx_seq_one_letter_code
_entity_poly.pdbx_strand_id
1 'polypeptide(L)'
;MRSTSQKTRQMKAAVEAILFAMGGSVEVEKIAAALEMKVESTEELLADMMEQYKKEDRGIQIVELEHAYQLCTKKEMYEYLIRVAKQPKKATLSDVALETLSIIAYKQPVTKAEIEKIRGVKSDHAINKLIE
;
A
#
# COMPACT_ATOMS: atom_id res chain seq x y z
N MET A 1 32.67 4.27 7.15
CA MET A 1 31.46 4.79 7.83
C MET A 1 30.48 5.27 6.78
N ARG A 2 29.23 4.86 6.93
CA ARG A 2 28.20 5.32 5.98
C ARG A 2 27.88 6.77 6.19
N SER A 3 27.70 7.51 5.09
CA SER A 3 27.23 8.88 5.18
C SER A 3 25.76 8.90 5.65
N THR A 4 25.33 10.05 6.16
CA THR A 4 23.93 10.24 6.56
C THR A 4 22.99 9.96 5.38
N SER A 5 23.40 10.39 4.18
CA SER A 5 22.63 10.18 2.96
C SER A 5 22.44 8.68 2.64
N GLN A 6 23.50 7.90 2.79
CA GLN A 6 23.44 6.45 2.56
C GLN A 6 22.56 5.77 3.59
N LYS A 7 22.67 6.19 4.84
CA LYS A 7 21.84 5.63 5.91
C LYS A 7 20.38 5.95 5.68
N THR A 8 20.08 7.17 5.27
CA THR A 8 18.71 7.58 4.96
C THR A 8 18.12 6.76 3.83
N ARG A 9 18.90 6.55 2.75
CA ARG A 9 18.44 5.72 1.63
C ARG A 9 18.19 4.29 2.05
N GLN A 10 19.02 3.76 2.93
CA GLN A 10 18.84 2.40 3.44
C GLN A 10 17.57 2.31 4.28
N MET A 11 17.30 3.32 5.10
CA MET A 11 16.10 3.33 5.92
C MET A 11 14.83 3.43 5.05
N LYS A 12 14.89 4.23 4.00
CA LYS A 12 13.78 4.33 3.04
C LYS A 12 13.53 2.99 2.34
N ALA A 13 14.59 2.32 1.92
CA ALA A 13 14.47 1.00 1.30
C ALA A 13 13.88 -0.02 2.29
N ALA A 14 14.25 0.05 3.55
CA ALA A 14 13.71 -0.83 4.58
C ALA A 14 12.21 -0.58 4.78
N VAL A 15 11.78 0.68 4.82
CA VAL A 15 10.36 1.03 4.91
C VAL A 15 9.60 0.45 3.72
N GLU A 16 10.12 0.65 2.52
CA GLU A 16 9.50 0.13 1.31
C GLU A 16 9.33 -1.39 1.39
N ALA A 17 10.38 -2.09 1.82
CA ALA A 17 10.35 -3.54 1.96
C ALA A 17 9.30 -3.99 2.98
N ILE A 18 9.23 -3.29 4.12
CA ILE A 18 8.26 -3.59 5.16
C ILE A 18 6.84 -3.43 4.63
N LEU A 19 6.54 -2.30 4.02
CA LEU A 19 5.20 -2.02 3.52
C LEU A 19 4.80 -2.96 2.39
N PHE A 20 5.74 -3.29 1.53
CA PHE A 20 5.49 -4.24 0.44
C PHE A 20 5.19 -5.63 0.98
N ALA A 21 6.04 -6.10 1.91
CA ALA A 21 5.92 -7.46 2.44
C ALA A 21 4.68 -7.66 3.29
N MET A 22 4.29 -6.63 4.04
CA MET A 22 3.12 -6.74 4.92
C MET A 22 1.80 -6.71 4.17
N GLY A 23 1.76 -6.03 3.03
CA GLY A 23 0.59 -6.03 2.16
C GLY A 23 -0.60 -5.22 2.65
N GLY A 24 -0.56 -4.74 3.88
CA GLY A 24 -1.63 -3.93 4.46
C GLY A 24 -1.05 -2.75 5.20
N SER A 25 -1.85 -2.11 6.05
CA SER A 25 -1.35 -1.00 6.84
C SER A 25 -0.43 -1.50 7.95
N VAL A 26 0.60 -0.70 8.25
CA VAL A 26 1.56 -1.02 9.32
C VAL A 26 1.63 0.19 10.24
N GLU A 27 1.46 -0.05 11.52
CA GLU A 27 1.51 1.00 12.53
C GLU A 27 2.89 1.64 12.57
N VAL A 28 2.93 2.96 12.72
CA VAL A 28 4.20 3.70 12.70
C VAL A 28 5.14 3.23 13.81
N GLU A 29 4.60 2.86 14.96
CA GLU A 29 5.41 2.36 16.07
C GLU A 29 6.17 1.09 15.70
N LYS A 30 5.53 0.21 14.93
CA LYS A 30 6.15 -1.02 14.46
C LYS A 30 7.25 -0.74 13.45
N ILE A 31 7.02 0.21 12.56
CA ILE A 31 8.02 0.61 11.58
C ILE A 31 9.23 1.21 12.32
N ALA A 32 8.96 2.12 13.23
CA ALA A 32 10.01 2.78 14.02
C ALA A 32 10.85 1.77 14.80
N ALA A 33 10.19 0.81 15.42
CA ALA A 33 10.89 -0.25 16.16
C ALA A 33 11.79 -1.08 15.25
N ALA A 34 11.28 -1.42 14.06
CA ALA A 34 12.06 -2.20 13.10
C ALA A 34 13.29 -1.44 12.60
N LEU A 35 13.18 -0.13 12.47
CA LEU A 35 14.28 0.72 12.02
C LEU A 35 15.18 1.17 13.17
N GLU A 36 14.79 0.88 14.40
CA GLU A 36 15.47 1.36 15.59
C GLU A 36 15.57 2.89 15.60
N MET A 37 14.45 3.53 15.25
CA MET A 37 14.34 4.97 15.16
C MET A 37 13.20 5.46 16.05
N LYS A 38 13.25 6.73 16.39
CA LYS A 38 12.15 7.37 17.10
C LYS A 38 10.94 7.49 16.17
N VAL A 39 9.74 7.47 16.75
CA VAL A 39 8.51 7.61 15.97
C VAL A 39 8.52 8.90 15.15
N GLU A 40 8.92 10.01 15.76
CA GLU A 40 8.96 11.31 15.08
C GLU A 40 9.89 11.29 13.87
N SER A 41 11.07 10.68 14.02
CA SER A 41 12.02 10.56 12.92
C SER A 41 11.48 9.65 11.80
N THR A 42 10.78 8.59 12.19
CA THR A 42 10.16 7.68 11.24
C THR A 42 9.05 8.38 10.46
N GLU A 43 8.25 9.20 11.14
CA GLU A 43 7.20 9.97 10.49
C GLU A 43 7.76 10.97 9.47
N GLU A 44 8.87 11.62 9.81
CA GLU A 44 9.56 12.52 8.89
C GLU A 44 10.08 11.77 7.66
N LEU A 45 10.65 10.61 7.88
CA LEU A 45 11.15 9.77 6.80
C LEU A 45 10.01 9.36 5.87
N LEU A 46 8.89 8.94 6.44
CA LEU A 46 7.72 8.54 5.67
C LEU A 46 7.12 9.71 4.90
N ALA A 47 7.06 10.89 5.52
CA ALA A 47 6.56 12.09 4.84
C ALA A 47 7.40 12.40 3.61
N ASP A 48 8.72 12.29 3.73
CA ASP A 48 9.63 12.51 2.62
C ASP A 48 9.43 11.48 1.51
N MET A 49 9.25 10.21 1.88
CA MET A 49 8.97 9.14 0.92
C MET A 49 7.64 9.37 0.19
N MET A 50 6.62 9.80 0.91
CA MET A 50 5.32 10.10 0.32
C MET A 50 5.45 11.19 -0.75
N GLU A 51 6.23 12.23 -0.47
CA GLU A 51 6.47 13.29 -1.44
C GLU A 51 7.24 12.78 -2.65
N GLN A 52 8.23 11.92 -2.43
CA GLN A 52 9.02 11.35 -3.52
C GLN A 52 8.15 10.50 -4.44
N TYR A 53 7.28 9.67 -3.87
CA TYR A 53 6.38 8.84 -4.68
C TYR A 53 5.39 9.68 -5.47
N LYS A 54 4.98 10.84 -4.95
CA LYS A 54 4.10 11.74 -5.70
C LYS A 54 4.78 12.36 -6.91
N LYS A 55 6.05 12.71 -6.76
CA LYS A 55 6.80 13.42 -7.80
C LYS A 55 7.34 12.49 -8.87
N GLU A 56 7.59 11.22 -8.53
CA GLU A 56 8.14 10.26 -9.46
C GLU A 56 7.04 9.61 -10.30
N ASP A 57 7.42 9.16 -11.49
CA ASP A 57 6.50 8.43 -12.37
C ASP A 57 6.39 7.00 -11.91
N ARG A 58 5.78 6.80 -10.74
CA ARG A 58 5.60 5.49 -10.15
C ARG A 58 4.13 5.12 -10.12
N GLY A 59 3.89 3.82 -10.22
CA GLY A 59 2.52 3.30 -10.14
C GLY A 59 2.03 3.08 -8.72
N ILE A 60 2.90 3.27 -7.72
CA ILE A 60 2.54 3.04 -6.33
C ILE A 60 2.74 4.31 -5.52
N GLN A 61 2.11 4.34 -4.35
CA GLN A 61 2.19 5.46 -3.42
C GLN A 61 2.11 4.95 -1.99
N ILE A 62 2.51 5.78 -1.05
CA ILE A 62 2.35 5.48 0.37
C ILE A 62 1.24 6.39 0.88
N VAL A 63 0.25 5.80 1.53
CA VAL A 63 -0.84 6.56 2.14
C VAL A 63 -0.71 6.50 3.65
N GLU A 64 -1.06 7.60 4.29
CA GLU A 64 -1.08 7.70 5.73
C GLU A 64 -2.49 7.46 6.23
N LEU A 65 -2.61 6.52 7.16
CA LEU A 65 -3.85 6.26 7.88
C LEU A 65 -3.65 6.74 9.31
N GLU A 66 -4.62 6.53 10.17
CA GLU A 66 -4.45 6.95 11.55
C GLU A 66 -3.34 6.13 12.22
N HIS A 67 -2.19 6.78 12.44
CA HIS A 67 -1.00 6.18 13.06
C HIS A 67 -0.43 4.98 12.31
N ALA A 68 -0.74 4.85 11.02
CA ALA A 68 -0.29 3.74 10.21
C ALA A 68 -0.03 4.19 8.77
N TYR A 69 0.70 3.37 8.03
CA TYR A 69 1.04 3.67 6.64
C TYR A 69 0.85 2.43 5.79
N GLN A 70 0.55 2.63 4.53
CA GLN A 70 0.31 1.52 3.62
C GLN A 70 0.79 1.88 2.22
N LEU A 71 1.42 0.91 1.57
CA LEU A 71 1.81 1.02 0.17
C LEU A 71 0.63 0.56 -0.68
N CYS A 72 0.25 1.35 -1.67
CA CYS A 72 -0.86 0.98 -2.55
C CYS A 72 -0.66 1.55 -3.94
N THR A 73 -1.48 1.11 -4.89
CA THR A 73 -1.39 1.61 -6.26
C THR A 73 -1.97 3.01 -6.36
N LYS A 74 -1.48 3.77 -7.33
CA LYS A 74 -2.08 5.06 -7.65
C LYS A 74 -3.32 4.82 -8.50
N LYS A 75 -4.35 5.64 -8.28
CA LYS A 75 -5.62 5.48 -9.00
C LYS A 75 -5.45 5.60 -10.52
N GLU A 76 -4.45 6.33 -10.97
CA GLU A 76 -4.18 6.49 -12.40
C GLU A 76 -3.82 5.18 -13.08
N MET A 77 -3.38 4.19 -12.31
CA MET A 77 -3.01 2.88 -12.82
C MET A 77 -4.16 1.87 -12.82
N TYR A 78 -5.29 2.28 -12.33
CA TYR A 78 -6.47 1.45 -12.11
C TYR A 78 -6.89 0.67 -13.36
N GLU A 79 -6.95 1.33 -14.52
CA GLU A 79 -7.37 0.67 -15.75
C GLU A 79 -6.45 -0.47 -16.18
N TYR A 80 -5.16 -0.35 -15.89
CA TYR A 80 -4.20 -1.41 -16.23
C TYR A 80 -4.40 -2.62 -15.35
N LEU A 81 -4.71 -2.41 -14.09
CA LEU A 81 -4.98 -3.49 -13.15
C LEU A 81 -6.22 -4.28 -13.58
N ILE A 82 -7.25 -3.56 -14.01
CA ILE A 82 -8.48 -4.19 -14.49
C ILE A 82 -8.22 -5.02 -15.74
N ARG A 83 -7.41 -4.51 -16.66
CA ARG A 83 -7.08 -5.25 -17.89
C ARG A 83 -6.37 -6.55 -17.58
N VAL A 84 -5.48 -6.56 -16.61
CA VAL A 84 -4.80 -7.78 -16.20
C VAL A 84 -5.79 -8.81 -15.68
N ALA A 85 -6.74 -8.38 -14.86
CA ALA A 85 -7.74 -9.27 -14.28
C ALA A 85 -8.67 -9.86 -15.33
N LYS A 86 -8.88 -9.13 -16.44
CA LYS A 86 -9.80 -9.58 -17.49
C LYS A 86 -9.18 -10.50 -18.53
N GLN A 87 -7.88 -10.78 -18.43
CA GLN A 87 -7.23 -11.69 -19.36
C GLN A 87 -7.65 -13.14 -19.06
N PRO A 88 -8.14 -13.88 -20.06
CA PRO A 88 -8.83 -15.14 -19.82
C PRO A 88 -7.99 -16.25 -19.21
N LYS A 89 -6.70 -16.24 -19.37
CA LYS A 89 -5.89 -17.40 -19.00
C LYS A 89 -4.94 -17.21 -17.85
N LYS A 90 -4.87 -16.03 -17.27
CA LYS A 90 -3.81 -15.75 -16.32
C LYS A 90 -4.20 -14.90 -15.13
N ALA A 91 -5.46 -14.75 -14.90
CA ALA A 91 -5.87 -13.98 -13.75
C ALA A 91 -5.45 -14.72 -12.49
N THR A 92 -4.40 -14.28 -11.87
CA THR A 92 -4.01 -14.75 -10.55
C THR A 92 -5.00 -14.21 -9.52
N LEU A 93 -5.69 -13.11 -9.87
CA LEU A 93 -6.77 -12.54 -9.07
C LEU A 93 -8.05 -12.58 -9.89
N SER A 94 -9.17 -12.89 -9.24
CA SER A 94 -10.48 -12.79 -9.89
C SER A 94 -10.80 -11.32 -10.15
N ASP A 95 -11.76 -11.06 -11.07
CA ASP A 95 -12.23 -9.70 -11.31
C ASP A 95 -12.70 -9.05 -10.03
N VAL A 96 -13.42 -9.80 -9.18
CA VAL A 96 -13.91 -9.28 -7.91
C VAL A 96 -12.74 -8.92 -6.99
N ALA A 97 -11.74 -9.77 -6.89
CA ALA A 97 -10.59 -9.50 -6.04
C ALA A 97 -9.82 -8.27 -6.51
N LEU A 98 -9.63 -8.12 -7.83
CA LEU A 98 -8.92 -6.97 -8.37
C LEU A 98 -9.70 -5.67 -8.18
N GLU A 99 -11.00 -5.71 -8.41
CA GLU A 99 -11.84 -4.53 -8.16
C GLU A 99 -11.83 -4.16 -6.67
N THR A 100 -11.85 -5.15 -5.80
CA THR A 100 -11.76 -4.93 -4.37
C THR A 100 -10.44 -4.27 -3.99
N LEU A 101 -9.35 -4.75 -4.56
CA LEU A 101 -8.02 -4.16 -4.34
C LEU A 101 -8.00 -2.70 -4.80
N SER A 102 -8.56 -2.41 -5.96
CA SER A 102 -8.60 -1.06 -6.50
C SER A 102 -9.41 -0.12 -5.61
N ILE A 103 -10.55 -0.61 -5.10
CA ILE A 103 -11.39 0.17 -4.19
C ILE A 103 -10.64 0.46 -2.89
N ILE A 104 -9.97 -0.53 -2.34
CA ILE A 104 -9.19 -0.35 -1.12
C ILE A 104 -8.09 0.68 -1.33
N ALA A 105 -7.36 0.57 -2.43
CA ALA A 105 -6.28 1.50 -2.75
C ALA A 105 -6.76 2.92 -2.99
N TYR A 106 -7.97 3.05 -3.53
CA TYR A 106 -8.53 4.35 -3.90
C TYR A 106 -9.21 5.07 -2.73
N LYS A 107 -9.91 4.33 -1.88
CA LYS A 107 -10.78 4.89 -0.83
C LYS A 107 -10.33 4.58 0.58
N GLN A 108 -9.10 4.50 0.85
CA GLN A 108 -8.66 4.13 2.18
C GLN A 108 -8.97 5.16 3.25
N PRO A 109 -9.27 4.71 4.47
CA PRO A 109 -9.52 3.32 4.87
C PRO A 109 -10.91 2.86 4.44
N VAL A 110 -11.02 1.61 4.03
CA VAL A 110 -12.27 1.05 3.54
C VAL A 110 -12.60 -0.20 4.34
N THR A 111 -13.84 -0.28 4.85
CA THR A 111 -14.30 -1.46 5.56
C THR A 111 -14.84 -2.49 4.56
N LYS A 112 -14.94 -3.74 5.02
CA LYS A 112 -15.52 -4.80 4.24
C LYS A 112 -16.96 -4.47 3.83
N ALA A 113 -17.74 -3.90 4.75
CA ALA A 113 -19.11 -3.50 4.48
C ALA A 113 -19.18 -2.44 3.38
N GLU A 114 -18.26 -1.48 3.40
CA GLU A 114 -18.21 -0.46 2.37
C GLU A 114 -17.88 -1.03 1.01
N ILE A 115 -16.96 -2.00 0.96
CA ILE A 115 -16.62 -2.66 -0.29
C ILE A 115 -17.82 -3.41 -0.85
N GLU A 116 -18.54 -4.13 0.00
CA GLU A 116 -19.74 -4.86 -0.41
C GLU A 116 -20.81 -3.92 -0.92
N LYS A 117 -20.98 -2.78 -0.27
CA LYS A 117 -21.96 -1.78 -0.67
C LYS A 117 -21.63 -1.20 -2.05
N ILE A 118 -20.37 -0.91 -2.32
CA ILE A 118 -19.94 -0.35 -3.59
C ILE A 118 -20.15 -1.35 -4.71
N ARG A 119 -19.83 -2.61 -4.49
CA ARG A 119 -19.96 -3.63 -5.50
C ARG A 119 -21.36 -4.23 -5.60
N GLY A 120 -22.14 -4.11 -4.54
CA GLY A 120 -23.47 -4.71 -4.50
C GLY A 120 -23.46 -6.23 -4.32
N VAL A 121 -22.32 -6.80 -3.94
CA VAL A 121 -22.16 -8.24 -3.68
C VAL A 121 -21.23 -8.44 -2.50
N LYS A 122 -21.28 -9.63 -1.91
CA LYS A 122 -20.39 -9.94 -0.79
C LYS A 122 -18.97 -10.13 -1.27
N SER A 123 -18.03 -9.54 -0.54
CA SER A 123 -16.61 -9.54 -0.91
C SER A 123 -15.73 -10.30 0.08
N ASP A 124 -16.31 -11.11 0.96
CA ASP A 124 -15.55 -11.83 2.01
C ASP A 124 -14.35 -12.58 1.45
N HIS A 125 -14.59 -13.38 0.44
CA HIS A 125 -13.56 -14.19 -0.16
C HIS A 125 -12.48 -13.34 -0.84
N ALA A 126 -12.91 -12.31 -1.56
CA ALA A 126 -11.98 -11.42 -2.26
C ALA A 126 -11.09 -10.66 -1.28
N ILE A 127 -11.67 -10.16 -0.20
CA ILE A 127 -10.92 -9.43 0.83
C ILE A 127 -9.91 -10.35 1.50
N ASN A 128 -10.34 -11.54 1.89
CA ASN A 128 -9.45 -12.51 2.53
C ASN A 128 -8.28 -12.88 1.61
N LYS A 129 -8.55 -13.04 0.34
CA LYS A 129 -7.52 -13.36 -0.64
C LYS A 129 -6.49 -12.24 -0.79
N LEU A 130 -6.91 -11.00 -0.69
CA LEU A 130 -6.00 -9.86 -0.76
C LEU A 130 -5.15 -9.70 0.49
N ILE A 131 -5.67 -10.14 1.63
CA ILE A 131 -4.97 -10.04 2.91
C ILE A 131 -3.94 -11.16 3.08
N GLU A 132 -4.22 -12.33 2.52
CA GLU A 132 -3.28 -13.43 2.56
C GLU A 132 -1.99 -13.09 1.82
#